data_1c47ca36384d4b66681643f710fb4b3b
#
_entry.id   1c47ca36384d4b66681643f710fb4b3b
#
_cell.length_a   1.000
_cell.length_b   1.000
_cell.length_c   1.000
_cell.angle_alpha   90.00
_cell.angle_beta   90.00
_cell.angle_gamma   90.00
#
_symmetry.space_group_name_H-M   'P 1'
#
loop_
_entity.id
_entity.type
_entity.pdbx_description
1 polymer ?
#
loop_
_entity_poly.entity_id
_entity_poly.type
_entity_poly.pdbx_seq_one_letter_code
_entity_poly.pdbx_strand_id
1 'polypeptide(L)'
;IRAALGAGYDADIDAGIGRRIDEMLPALERAAHAHPFAVVVNLGSNDALQARTHPDWRRGFDRLLALLTSQRCVLLTTINTRLPGQAGTGTVANDINTALVSAADAHRNLHIVDWNAAVHGKNEATLLTPDRIHPSPAGQLTLAALTRRALVDQCHK
;
A
#
# COMPACT_ATOMS: atom_id res chain seq x y z
N ILE A 1 -1.84 -10.05 -9.28
CA ILE A 1 -1.29 -10.24 -7.91
C ILE A 1 -1.68 -11.61 -7.37
N ARG A 2 -2.97 -12.01 -7.31
CA ARG A 2 -3.41 -13.29 -6.74
C ARG A 2 -2.62 -14.49 -7.30
N ALA A 3 -2.53 -14.64 -8.62
CA ALA A 3 -1.77 -15.71 -9.27
C ALA A 3 -0.26 -15.65 -8.97
N ALA A 4 0.28 -14.46 -8.78
CA ALA A 4 1.71 -14.24 -8.53
C ALA A 4 2.10 -14.45 -7.05
N LEU A 5 1.16 -14.42 -6.10
CA LEU A 5 1.41 -14.80 -4.71
C LEU A 5 1.65 -16.30 -4.55
N GLY A 6 1.20 -17.11 -5.51
CA GLY A 6 1.41 -18.56 -5.56
C GLY A 6 0.39 -19.36 -4.75
N ALA A 7 0.44 -20.70 -4.90
CA ALA A 7 -0.55 -21.66 -4.38
C ALA A 7 -0.62 -21.75 -2.84
N GLY A 8 0.26 -21.06 -2.11
CA GLY A 8 0.27 -21.10 -0.64
C GLY A 8 -0.60 -20.02 0.04
N TYR A 9 -1.22 -19.11 -0.74
CA TYR A 9 -2.01 -18.02 -0.20
C TYR A 9 -3.38 -17.95 -0.88
N ASP A 10 -4.44 -18.02 -0.09
CA ASP A 10 -5.78 -17.66 -0.53
C ASP A 10 -5.98 -16.16 -0.25
N ALA A 11 -5.98 -15.36 -1.32
CA ALA A 11 -6.05 -13.90 -1.22
C ALA A 11 -7.45 -13.40 -1.58
N ASP A 12 -8.12 -12.75 -0.64
CA ASP A 12 -9.25 -11.88 -0.93
C ASP A 12 -8.74 -10.48 -1.30
N ILE A 13 -9.19 -9.94 -2.44
CA ILE A 13 -8.70 -8.66 -2.96
C ILE A 13 -9.88 -7.72 -3.16
N ASP A 14 -9.91 -6.66 -2.35
CA ASP A 14 -10.79 -5.52 -2.53
C ASP A 14 -9.99 -4.35 -3.14
N ALA A 15 -10.34 -3.92 -4.32
CA ALA A 15 -9.66 -2.85 -5.03
C ALA A 15 -10.66 -1.97 -5.78
N GLY A 16 -10.40 -0.68 -5.82
CA GLY A 16 -11.25 0.30 -6.50
C GLY A 16 -10.44 1.36 -7.23
N ILE A 17 -10.88 1.72 -8.43
CA ILE A 17 -10.27 2.79 -9.22
C ILE A 17 -10.50 4.12 -8.51
N GLY A 18 -9.43 4.93 -8.38
CA GLY A 18 -9.52 6.28 -7.82
C GLY A 18 -9.79 6.35 -6.31
N ARG A 19 -9.86 5.21 -5.61
CA ARG A 19 -10.20 5.16 -4.19
C ARG A 19 -9.09 5.71 -3.30
N ARG A 20 -9.48 6.56 -2.37
CA ARG A 20 -8.62 7.07 -1.29
C ARG A 20 -8.69 6.16 -0.06
N ILE A 21 -7.82 6.44 0.91
CA ILE A 21 -7.75 5.70 2.18
C ILE A 21 -9.10 5.70 2.89
N ASP A 22 -9.73 6.86 3.03
CA ASP A 22 -11.02 7.01 3.74
C ASP A 22 -12.17 6.23 3.07
N GLU A 23 -12.17 6.13 1.75
CA GLU A 23 -13.18 5.40 0.97
C GLU A 23 -13.02 3.87 1.08
N MET A 24 -11.81 3.38 1.43
CA MET A 24 -11.53 1.97 1.61
C MET A 24 -11.72 1.46 3.04
N LEU A 25 -11.98 2.34 4.02
CA LEU A 25 -12.18 1.93 5.41
C LEU A 25 -13.28 0.88 5.61
N PRO A 26 -14.46 0.96 4.97
CA PRO A 26 -15.49 -0.07 5.12
C PRO A 26 -15.04 -1.46 4.62
N ALA A 27 -14.23 -1.50 3.56
CA ALA A 27 -13.65 -2.75 3.06
C ALA A 27 -12.63 -3.33 4.03
N LEU A 28 -11.80 -2.47 4.60
CA LEU A 28 -10.82 -2.85 5.60
C LEU A 28 -11.47 -3.34 6.90
N GLU A 29 -12.56 -2.70 7.35
CA GLU A 29 -13.33 -3.15 8.51
C GLU A 29 -13.86 -4.58 8.30
N ARG A 30 -14.43 -4.87 7.12
CA ARG A 30 -14.87 -6.24 6.79
C ARG A 30 -13.70 -7.23 6.80
N ALA A 31 -12.58 -6.87 6.18
CA ALA A 31 -11.39 -7.71 6.14
C ALA A 31 -10.83 -7.97 7.55
N ALA A 32 -10.77 -6.94 8.40
CA ALA A 32 -10.29 -7.04 9.77
C ALA A 32 -11.16 -8.00 10.61
N HIS A 33 -12.48 -7.96 10.45
CA HIS A 33 -13.40 -8.86 11.13
C HIS A 33 -13.31 -10.32 10.69
N ALA A 34 -12.79 -10.59 9.50
CA ALA A 34 -12.55 -11.95 9.02
C ALA A 34 -11.31 -12.62 9.64
N HIS A 35 -10.56 -11.90 10.47
CA HIS A 35 -9.33 -12.36 11.12
C HIS A 35 -8.35 -13.06 10.18
N PRO A 36 -7.94 -12.43 9.07
CA PRO A 36 -7.05 -13.04 8.10
C PRO A 36 -5.67 -13.31 8.72
N PHE A 37 -4.91 -14.19 8.09
CA PHE A 37 -3.51 -14.44 8.46
C PHE A 37 -2.67 -13.15 8.36
N ALA A 38 -2.87 -12.36 7.31
CA ALA A 38 -2.24 -11.07 7.12
C ALA A 38 -3.17 -10.12 6.33
N VAL A 39 -3.02 -8.83 6.57
CA VAL A 39 -3.66 -7.76 5.78
C VAL A 39 -2.59 -7.05 4.97
N VAL A 40 -2.79 -6.90 3.67
CA VAL A 40 -1.90 -6.14 2.79
C VAL A 40 -2.61 -4.87 2.34
N VAL A 41 -2.02 -3.72 2.66
CA VAL A 41 -2.56 -2.40 2.34
C VAL A 41 -1.70 -1.74 1.28
N ASN A 42 -2.29 -1.42 0.13
CA ASN A 42 -1.68 -0.64 -0.93
C ASN A 42 -2.60 0.53 -1.28
N LEU A 43 -2.53 1.58 -0.48
CA LEU A 43 -3.36 2.79 -0.56
C LEU A 43 -2.50 4.04 -0.40
N GLY A 44 -3.05 5.20 -0.79
CA GLY A 44 -2.41 6.50 -0.61
C GLY A 44 -2.06 7.21 -1.92
N SER A 45 -1.88 6.50 -3.03
CA SER A 45 -1.59 7.13 -4.33
C SER A 45 -2.71 8.09 -4.75
N ASN A 46 -3.97 7.71 -4.56
CA ASN A 46 -5.11 8.57 -4.88
C ASN A 46 -5.27 9.73 -3.90
N ASP A 47 -4.89 9.55 -2.64
CA ASP A 47 -4.82 10.64 -1.66
C ASP A 47 -3.82 11.70 -2.09
N ALA A 48 -2.63 11.31 -2.56
CA ALA A 48 -1.62 12.22 -3.08
C ALA A 48 -2.07 12.91 -4.37
N LEU A 49 -2.67 12.17 -5.31
CA LEU A 49 -3.15 12.70 -6.60
C LEU A 49 -4.33 13.68 -6.43
N GLN A 50 -5.17 13.47 -5.42
CA GLN A 50 -6.38 14.24 -5.13
C GLN A 50 -6.20 15.24 -3.98
N ALA A 51 -4.99 15.45 -3.49
CA ALA A 51 -4.71 16.24 -2.28
C ALA A 51 -5.23 17.69 -2.32
N ARG A 52 -5.37 18.30 -3.51
CA ARG A 52 -5.94 19.65 -3.64
C ARG A 52 -7.43 19.73 -3.29
N THR A 53 -8.18 18.70 -3.63
CA THR A 53 -9.63 18.63 -3.37
C THR A 53 -9.95 17.87 -2.09
N HIS A 54 -9.03 17.02 -1.65
CA HIS A 54 -9.17 16.18 -0.46
C HIS A 54 -7.87 16.22 0.37
N PRO A 55 -7.59 17.33 1.07
CA PRO A 55 -6.31 17.51 1.77
C PRO A 55 -6.20 16.69 3.06
N ASP A 56 -7.29 16.14 3.57
CA ASP A 56 -7.38 15.55 4.91
C ASP A 56 -7.13 14.03 4.91
N TRP A 57 -6.09 13.57 4.19
CA TRP A 57 -5.73 12.16 4.15
C TRP A 57 -5.34 11.59 5.53
N ARG A 58 -4.80 12.43 6.43
CA ARG A 58 -4.35 12.01 7.76
C ARG A 58 -5.48 11.43 8.59
N ARG A 59 -6.66 12.03 8.56
CA ARG A 59 -7.83 11.50 9.28
C ARG A 59 -8.21 10.10 8.79
N GLY A 60 -8.17 9.87 7.48
CA GLY A 60 -8.36 8.55 6.89
C GLY A 60 -7.29 7.56 7.36
N PHE A 61 -6.03 8.01 7.35
CA PHE A 61 -4.88 7.22 7.78
C PHE A 61 -4.95 6.84 9.27
N ASP A 62 -5.31 7.77 10.16
CA ASP A 62 -5.44 7.49 11.60
C ASP A 62 -6.50 6.42 11.87
N ARG A 63 -7.64 6.48 11.16
CA ARG A 63 -8.69 5.47 11.24
C ARG A 63 -8.24 4.11 10.68
N LEU A 64 -7.54 4.13 9.56
CA LEU A 64 -6.92 2.92 8.97
C LEU A 64 -5.96 2.29 9.98
N LEU A 65 -5.07 3.07 10.58
CA LEU A 65 -4.10 2.59 11.55
C LEU A 65 -4.78 1.97 12.78
N ALA A 66 -5.84 2.59 13.30
CA ALA A 66 -6.60 2.06 14.42
C ALA A 66 -7.19 0.66 14.14
N LEU A 67 -7.61 0.38 12.89
CA LEU A 67 -8.09 -0.94 12.48
C LEU A 67 -6.94 -1.96 12.34
N LEU A 68 -5.79 -1.51 11.87
CA LEU A 68 -4.65 -2.38 11.55
C LEU A 68 -3.84 -2.81 12.77
N THR A 69 -3.76 -1.99 13.81
CA THR A 69 -2.96 -2.29 15.00
C THR A 69 -3.44 -3.51 15.78
N SER A 70 -4.70 -3.90 15.62
CA SER A 70 -5.28 -5.12 16.21
C SER A 70 -5.10 -6.38 15.35
N GLN A 71 -4.60 -6.25 14.12
CA GLN A 71 -4.42 -7.39 13.23
C GLN A 71 -3.14 -8.16 13.56
N ARG A 72 -3.11 -9.46 13.23
CA ARG A 72 -1.97 -10.33 13.50
C ARG A 72 -0.71 -9.91 12.76
N CYS A 73 -0.81 -9.60 11.48
CA CYS A 73 0.28 -9.14 10.63
C CYS A 73 -0.26 -8.23 9.55
N VAL A 74 0.41 -7.12 9.31
CA VAL A 74 0.02 -6.14 8.30
C VAL A 74 1.22 -5.74 7.47
N LEU A 75 1.05 -5.75 6.17
CA LEU A 75 2.02 -5.23 5.21
C LEU A 75 1.50 -3.91 4.65
N LEU A 76 2.25 -2.84 4.88
CA LEU A 76 2.00 -1.50 4.37
C LEU A 76 2.89 -1.23 3.16
N THR A 77 2.28 -1.01 1.99
CA THR A 77 3.03 -0.75 0.76
C THR A 77 3.29 0.74 0.61
N THR A 78 4.57 1.13 0.48
CA THR A 78 4.92 2.52 0.15
C THR A 78 4.43 2.87 -1.26
N ILE A 79 4.09 4.15 -1.48
CA ILE A 79 3.61 4.65 -2.77
C ILE A 79 4.74 5.37 -3.54
N ASN A 80 4.67 5.36 -4.86
CA ASN A 80 5.61 6.09 -5.71
C ASN A 80 5.57 7.59 -5.40
N THR A 81 6.69 8.20 -5.01
CA THR A 81 6.77 9.65 -4.74
C THR A 81 6.97 10.49 -6.00
N ARG A 82 7.19 9.87 -7.17
CA ARG A 82 7.26 10.52 -8.48
C ARG A 82 5.94 10.44 -9.26
N LEU A 83 4.81 10.36 -8.55
CA LEU A 83 3.50 10.37 -9.18
C LEU A 83 3.35 11.60 -10.09
N PRO A 84 2.84 11.44 -11.31
CA PRO A 84 2.44 12.57 -12.14
C PRO A 84 1.25 13.26 -11.45
N GLY A 85 1.25 14.58 -11.46
CA GLY A 85 0.16 15.29 -10.81
C GLY A 85 0.45 16.78 -10.75
N GLN A 86 -0.29 17.45 -9.91
CA GLN A 86 -0.12 18.88 -9.67
C GLN A 86 1.05 19.13 -8.74
N ALA A 87 1.50 20.39 -8.66
CA ALA A 87 2.51 20.79 -7.70
C ALA A 87 2.11 20.35 -6.28
N GLY A 88 3.02 19.67 -5.57
CA GLY A 88 2.79 19.15 -4.23
C GLY A 88 2.37 17.68 -4.16
N THR A 89 1.95 17.04 -5.27
CA THR A 89 1.58 15.59 -5.25
C THR A 89 2.71 14.73 -4.68
N GLY A 90 3.95 14.93 -5.13
CA GLY A 90 5.10 14.18 -4.63
C GLY A 90 5.40 14.46 -3.14
N THR A 91 5.16 15.68 -2.67
CA THR A 91 5.29 16.01 -1.24
C THR A 91 4.28 15.24 -0.41
N VAL A 92 3.00 15.24 -0.82
CA VAL A 92 1.96 14.47 -0.11
C VAL A 92 2.25 12.97 -0.14
N ALA A 93 2.72 12.43 -1.29
CA ALA A 93 3.13 11.04 -1.39
C ALA A 93 4.28 10.69 -0.42
N ASN A 94 5.25 11.59 -0.28
CA ASN A 94 6.34 11.43 0.67
C ASN A 94 5.86 11.50 2.13
N ASP A 95 4.94 12.42 2.44
CA ASP A 95 4.35 12.53 3.78
C ASP A 95 3.57 11.25 4.16
N ILE A 96 2.83 10.67 3.21
CA ILE A 96 2.15 9.39 3.40
C ILE A 96 3.17 8.28 3.66
N ASN A 97 4.23 8.17 2.86
CA ASN A 97 5.27 7.16 3.07
C ASN A 97 5.95 7.34 4.43
N THR A 98 6.22 8.56 4.85
CA THR A 98 6.77 8.86 6.18
C THR A 98 5.83 8.37 7.29
N ALA A 99 4.52 8.60 7.14
CA ALA A 99 3.53 8.12 8.10
C ALA A 99 3.45 6.57 8.14
N LEU A 100 3.53 5.90 6.97
CA LEU A 100 3.55 4.44 6.88
C LEU A 100 4.78 3.86 7.61
N VAL A 101 5.97 4.41 7.37
CA VAL A 101 7.21 3.97 8.01
C VAL A 101 7.15 4.21 9.51
N SER A 102 6.73 5.41 9.95
CA SER A 102 6.58 5.73 11.38
C SER A 102 5.59 4.79 12.07
N ALA A 103 4.50 4.40 11.41
CA ALA A 103 3.55 3.43 11.95
C ALA A 103 4.19 2.04 12.09
N ALA A 104 4.96 1.59 11.10
CA ALA A 104 5.66 0.31 11.16
C ALA A 104 6.73 0.29 12.28
N ASP A 105 7.44 1.39 12.50
CA ASP A 105 8.40 1.52 13.59
C ASP A 105 7.74 1.49 14.98
N ALA A 106 6.51 2.01 15.08
CA ALA A 106 5.76 2.07 16.33
C ALA A 106 5.03 0.77 16.69
N HIS A 107 4.74 -0.10 15.72
CA HIS A 107 3.88 -1.28 15.90
C HIS A 107 4.51 -2.54 15.33
N ARG A 108 4.77 -3.54 16.19
CA ARG A 108 5.47 -4.79 15.83
C ARG A 108 4.77 -5.65 14.76
N ASN A 109 3.49 -5.48 14.60
CA ASN A 109 2.70 -6.22 13.63
C ASN A 109 2.58 -5.51 12.28
N LEU A 110 3.10 -4.29 12.14
CA LEU A 110 3.11 -3.52 10.90
C LEU A 110 4.49 -3.59 10.24
N HIS A 111 4.53 -3.91 8.97
CA HIS A 111 5.77 -4.08 8.20
C HIS A 111 5.67 -3.37 6.86
N ILE A 112 6.79 -2.93 6.31
CA ILE A 112 6.85 -2.18 5.05
C ILE A 112 7.14 -3.12 3.85
N VAL A 113 6.36 -2.93 2.80
CA VAL A 113 6.68 -3.39 1.44
C VAL A 113 7.14 -2.17 0.66
N ASP A 114 8.45 -2.03 0.45
CA ASP A 114 9.02 -0.82 -0.13
C ASP A 114 8.92 -0.79 -1.66
N TRP A 115 7.71 -0.51 -2.15
CA TRP A 115 7.44 -0.32 -3.56
C TRP A 115 8.08 0.96 -4.11
N ASN A 116 8.13 2.03 -3.30
CA ASN A 116 8.76 3.29 -3.70
C ASN A 116 10.24 3.09 -4.08
N ALA A 117 11.01 2.40 -3.25
CA ALA A 117 12.40 2.09 -3.56
C ALA A 117 12.56 1.21 -4.80
N ALA A 118 11.68 0.21 -4.98
CA ALA A 118 11.71 -0.66 -6.15
C ALA A 118 11.50 0.11 -7.46
N VAL A 119 10.60 1.09 -7.46
CA VAL A 119 10.28 1.92 -8.63
C VAL A 119 11.36 2.96 -8.91
N HIS A 120 11.91 3.60 -7.87
CA HIS A 120 12.85 4.72 -7.99
C HIS A 120 14.24 4.34 -8.50
N GLY A 121 14.57 3.07 -8.58
CA GLY A 121 15.81 2.59 -9.19
C GLY A 121 15.81 2.82 -10.71
N LYS A 122 16.66 2.07 -11.41
CA LYS A 122 16.74 2.11 -12.90
C LYS A 122 15.51 1.53 -13.61
N ASN A 123 14.44 1.21 -12.86
CA ASN A 123 13.37 0.33 -13.31
C ASN A 123 12.01 1.05 -13.51
N GLU A 124 11.91 2.36 -13.31
CA GLU A 124 10.61 3.08 -13.38
C GLU A 124 9.85 2.78 -14.67
N ALA A 125 10.51 2.95 -15.83
CA ALA A 125 9.89 2.70 -17.15
C ALA A 125 9.49 1.23 -17.38
N THR A 126 10.11 0.29 -16.68
CA THR A 126 9.80 -1.14 -16.76
C THR A 126 8.66 -1.51 -15.81
N LEU A 127 8.67 -0.95 -14.61
CA LEU A 127 7.76 -1.34 -13.54
C LEU A 127 6.44 -0.56 -13.53
N LEU A 128 6.38 0.59 -14.19
CA LEU A 128 5.15 1.38 -14.30
C LEU A 128 4.61 1.39 -15.74
N THR A 129 3.31 1.56 -15.86
CA THR A 129 2.65 1.89 -17.13
C THR A 129 3.02 3.32 -17.55
N PRO A 130 2.72 3.72 -18.81
CA PRO A 130 3.06 5.06 -19.30
C PRO A 130 2.44 6.20 -18.47
N ASP A 131 1.38 5.95 -17.73
CA ASP A 131 0.79 6.92 -16.81
C ASP A 131 1.62 7.16 -15.54
N ARG A 132 2.66 6.36 -15.29
CA ARG A 132 3.56 6.42 -14.14
C ARG A 132 2.88 6.28 -12.77
N ILE A 133 1.65 5.77 -12.76
CA ILE A 133 0.84 5.52 -11.57
C ILE A 133 0.70 4.02 -11.33
N HIS A 134 0.24 3.30 -12.34
CA HIS A 134 -0.10 1.90 -12.22
C HIS A 134 1.10 0.99 -12.50
N PRO A 135 1.25 -0.11 -11.77
CA PRO A 135 2.25 -1.13 -12.09
C PRO A 135 2.01 -1.76 -13.47
N SER A 136 3.04 -1.82 -14.30
CA SER A 136 3.06 -2.61 -15.53
C SER A 136 2.92 -4.11 -15.22
N PRO A 137 2.75 -5.00 -16.21
CA PRO A 137 2.80 -6.45 -15.95
C PRO A 137 4.07 -6.89 -15.19
N ALA A 138 5.25 -6.35 -15.52
CA ALA A 138 6.50 -6.59 -14.79
C ALA A 138 6.45 -5.99 -13.38
N GLY A 139 5.86 -4.81 -13.22
CA GLY A 139 5.66 -4.16 -11.93
C GLY A 139 4.73 -4.95 -11.02
N GLN A 140 3.65 -5.51 -11.55
CA GLN A 140 2.74 -6.37 -10.80
C GLN A 140 3.43 -7.63 -10.26
N LEU A 141 4.28 -8.25 -11.07
CA LEU A 141 5.09 -9.41 -10.64
C LEU A 141 6.10 -9.01 -9.57
N THR A 142 6.76 -7.87 -9.74
CA THR A 142 7.72 -7.35 -8.75
C THR A 142 7.04 -7.02 -7.43
N LEU A 143 5.91 -6.33 -7.47
CA LEU A 143 5.13 -6.01 -6.26
C LEU A 143 4.65 -7.27 -5.54
N ALA A 144 4.17 -8.27 -6.30
CA ALA A 144 3.77 -9.54 -5.72
C ALA A 144 4.95 -10.30 -5.08
N ALA A 145 6.13 -10.26 -5.71
CA ALA A 145 7.34 -10.87 -5.16
C ALA A 145 7.79 -10.19 -3.86
N LEU A 146 7.77 -8.85 -3.80
CA LEU A 146 8.07 -8.07 -2.59
C LEU A 146 7.06 -8.40 -1.47
N THR A 147 5.77 -8.41 -1.79
CA THR A 147 4.71 -8.76 -0.84
C THR A 147 4.89 -10.18 -0.30
N ARG A 148 5.13 -11.15 -1.19
CA ARG A 148 5.35 -12.55 -0.79
C ARG A 148 6.57 -12.69 0.12
N ARG A 149 7.67 -12.02 -0.22
CA ARG A 149 8.88 -12.02 0.61
C ARG A 149 8.57 -11.46 2.01
N ALA A 150 7.90 -10.32 2.08
CA ALA A 150 7.52 -9.73 3.36
C ALA A 150 6.58 -10.65 4.18
N LEU A 151 5.61 -11.33 3.54
CA LEU A 151 4.76 -12.33 4.20
C LEU A 151 5.58 -13.47 4.82
N VAL A 152 6.57 -13.98 4.08
CA VAL A 152 7.44 -15.07 4.56
C VAL A 152 8.36 -14.60 5.69
N ASP A 153 8.96 -13.42 5.53
CA ASP A 153 10.02 -12.95 6.42
C ASP A 153 9.46 -12.33 7.71
N GLN A 154 8.27 -11.72 7.67
CA GLN A 154 7.73 -10.88 8.74
C GLN A 154 6.45 -11.43 9.39
N CYS A 155 5.60 -12.13 8.63
CA CYS A 155 4.34 -12.66 9.14
C CYS A 155 4.51 -14.08 9.69
N HIS A 156 5.43 -14.28 10.63
CA HIS A 156 5.65 -15.61 11.22
C HIS A 156 4.46 -16.09 12.04
N LYS A 157 4.30 -17.41 12.04
CA LYS A 157 3.27 -18.16 12.78
C LYS A 157 3.54 -18.17 14.29
#